data_9e44b82e5d9069bdef1e43349a2ba4fe
#
_entry.id   9e44b82e5d9069bdef1e43349a2ba4fe
#
_cell.length_a   1.000
_cell.length_b   1.000
_cell.length_c   1.000
_cell.angle_alpha   90.00
_cell.angle_beta   90.00
_cell.angle_gamma   90.00
#
_symmetry.space_group_name_H-M   'P 1'
#
loop_
_entity.id
_entity.type
_entity.pdbx_description
1 polymer ?
#
loop_
_entity_poly.entity_id
_entity_poly.type
_entity_poly.pdbx_seq_one_letter_code
_entity_poly.pdbx_strand_id
1 'polypeptide(L)'
;MFKLSSLDPTHAALVNEFWHFGGNKRSQRFIERCIRAFPTFCLLGPQGTPASWSLMDQTGEIRMGATLPEYRGRGLVSHMLAVHTRALNQLGIPAYNHTDKANRIIQRIGHKLRHIAIPRGWNQWTCVPL
;
A
#
# COMPACT_ATOMS: atom_id res chain seq x y z
N MET A 1 -3.72 15.48 -14.70
CA MET A 1 -4.39 15.36 -13.41
C MET A 1 -4.54 13.89 -13.06
N PHE A 2 -4.74 13.57 -11.79
CA PHE A 2 -4.75 12.18 -11.35
C PHE A 2 -6.15 11.58 -11.38
N LYS A 3 -6.25 10.32 -11.83
CA LYS A 3 -7.53 9.60 -11.89
C LYS A 3 -7.48 8.38 -10.97
N LEU A 4 -8.47 8.25 -10.10
CA LEU A 4 -8.58 7.09 -9.22
C LEU A 4 -8.96 5.84 -10.04
N SER A 5 -8.23 4.76 -9.82
CA SER A 5 -8.45 3.49 -10.52
C SER A 5 -7.97 2.34 -9.65
N SER A 6 -7.99 1.15 -10.18
CA SER A 6 -7.42 -0.04 -9.54
C SER A 6 -6.20 -0.51 -10.32
N LEU A 7 -5.35 -1.29 -9.65
CA LEU A 7 -4.20 -1.90 -10.30
C LEU A 7 -4.62 -3.11 -11.14
N ASP A 8 -3.91 -3.29 -12.23
CA ASP A 8 -4.02 -4.46 -13.10
C ASP A 8 -2.84 -5.38 -12.81
N PRO A 9 -2.97 -6.71 -12.95
CA PRO A 9 -1.83 -7.63 -12.79
C PRO A 9 -0.60 -7.25 -13.61
N THR A 10 -0.77 -6.58 -14.74
CA THR A 10 0.37 -6.08 -15.54
C THR A 10 1.18 -5.03 -14.82
N HIS A 11 0.65 -4.42 -13.75
CA HIS A 11 1.36 -3.43 -12.94
C HIS A 11 2.25 -4.06 -11.86
N ALA A 12 2.25 -5.39 -11.74
CA ALA A 12 3.02 -6.06 -10.69
C ALA A 12 4.51 -5.75 -10.76
N ALA A 13 5.07 -5.64 -11.97
CA ALA A 13 6.48 -5.31 -12.14
C ALA A 13 6.80 -3.92 -11.59
N LEU A 14 5.93 -2.96 -11.85
CA LEU A 14 6.09 -1.58 -11.36
C LEU A 14 6.04 -1.55 -9.82
N VAL A 15 5.06 -2.19 -9.22
CA VAL A 15 4.94 -2.25 -7.76
C VAL A 15 6.17 -2.93 -7.15
N ASN A 16 6.63 -4.02 -7.76
CA ASN A 16 7.80 -4.77 -7.32
C ASN A 16 9.07 -3.92 -7.30
N GLU A 17 9.24 -3.07 -8.30
CA GLU A 17 10.39 -2.18 -8.40
C GLU A 17 10.48 -1.22 -7.20
N PHE A 18 9.34 -0.71 -6.74
CA PHE A 18 9.29 0.27 -5.66
C PHE A 18 8.96 -0.30 -4.29
N TRP A 19 8.77 -1.62 -4.18
CA TRP A 19 8.52 -2.26 -2.89
C TRP A 19 9.85 -2.58 -2.22
N HIS A 20 10.02 -2.12 -0.99
CA HIS A 20 11.25 -2.30 -0.23
C HIS A 20 11.68 -3.76 -0.11
N PHE A 21 10.73 -4.68 0.03
CA PHE A 21 10.99 -6.11 0.14
C PHE A 21 10.87 -6.86 -1.18
N GLY A 22 10.73 -6.13 -2.27
CA GLY A 22 10.55 -6.70 -3.59
C GLY A 22 11.84 -6.77 -4.40
N GLY A 23 11.67 -6.75 -5.71
CA GLY A 23 12.78 -6.66 -6.66
C GLY A 23 13.19 -7.96 -7.32
N ASN A 24 12.51 -9.07 -7.03
CA ASN A 24 12.80 -10.36 -7.66
C ASN A 24 11.52 -10.99 -8.24
N LYS A 25 11.67 -12.11 -8.95
CA LYS A 25 10.54 -12.77 -9.60
C LYS A 25 9.53 -13.36 -8.60
N ARG A 26 10.00 -13.80 -7.45
CA ARG A 26 9.12 -14.36 -6.42
C ARG A 26 8.22 -13.28 -5.85
N SER A 27 8.78 -12.12 -5.50
CA SER A 27 8.00 -11.00 -4.99
C SER A 27 7.03 -10.48 -6.04
N GLN A 28 7.43 -10.46 -7.31
CA GLN A 28 6.54 -10.04 -8.39
C GLN A 28 5.32 -10.97 -8.52
N ARG A 29 5.52 -12.28 -8.41
CA ARG A 29 4.41 -13.25 -8.43
C ARG A 29 3.48 -13.06 -7.23
N PHE A 30 4.05 -12.79 -6.07
CA PHE A 30 3.26 -12.51 -4.87
C PHE A 30 2.39 -11.27 -5.07
N ILE A 31 2.98 -10.19 -5.59
CA ILE A 31 2.27 -8.95 -5.87
C ILE A 31 1.14 -9.20 -6.88
N GLU A 32 1.43 -9.95 -7.94
CA GLU A 32 0.42 -10.28 -8.94
C GLU A 32 -0.77 -11.01 -8.32
N ARG A 33 -0.51 -11.96 -7.42
CA ARG A 33 -1.57 -12.67 -6.71
C ARG A 33 -2.40 -11.72 -5.85
N CYS A 34 -1.75 -10.80 -5.16
CA CYS A 34 -2.47 -9.82 -4.33
C CYS A 34 -3.35 -8.92 -5.18
N ILE A 35 -2.86 -8.49 -6.34
CA ILE A 35 -3.64 -7.67 -7.26
C ILE A 35 -4.88 -8.43 -7.76
N ARG A 36 -4.73 -9.71 -8.06
CA ARG A 36 -5.84 -10.52 -8.57
C ARG A 36 -6.87 -10.86 -7.49
N ALA A 37 -6.41 -11.05 -6.24
CA ALA A 37 -7.27 -11.60 -5.18
C ALA A 37 -7.92 -10.55 -4.30
N PHE A 38 -7.34 -9.36 -4.16
CA PHE A 38 -7.77 -8.37 -3.18
C PHE A 38 -7.96 -7.00 -3.83
N PRO A 39 -8.77 -6.11 -3.18
CA PRO A 39 -8.93 -4.75 -3.67
C PRO A 39 -7.60 -4.01 -3.74
N THR A 40 -7.42 -3.27 -4.82
CA THR A 40 -6.27 -2.39 -5.00
C THR A 40 -6.75 -1.02 -5.40
N PHE A 41 -5.93 -0.01 -5.12
CA PHE A 41 -6.23 1.37 -5.48
C PHE A 41 -5.00 2.03 -6.04
N CYS A 42 -5.18 2.83 -7.07
CA CYS A 42 -4.09 3.63 -7.61
C CYS A 42 -4.62 4.95 -8.14
N LEU A 43 -3.72 5.91 -8.26
CA LEU A 43 -3.97 7.14 -8.98
C LEU A 43 -3.18 7.10 -10.27
N LEU A 44 -3.88 7.16 -11.39
CA LEU A 44 -3.24 7.24 -12.71
C LEU A 44 -2.78 8.67 -12.95
N GLY A 45 -1.54 8.81 -13.39
CA GLY A 45 -0.99 10.09 -13.78
C GLY A 45 -1.48 10.54 -15.15
N PRO A 46 -0.98 11.68 -15.65
CA PRO A 46 -1.42 12.23 -16.92
C PRO A 46 -1.24 11.30 -18.11
N GLN A 47 -0.29 10.37 -18.03
CA GLN A 47 0.00 9.42 -19.12
C GLN A 47 -0.72 8.08 -18.94
N GLY A 48 -1.62 7.97 -17.96
CA GLY A 48 -2.33 6.73 -17.70
C GLY A 48 -1.55 5.67 -16.94
N THR A 49 -0.36 6.00 -16.44
CA THR A 49 0.47 5.10 -15.62
C THR A 49 0.19 5.33 -14.14
N PRO A 50 0.22 4.28 -13.30
CA PRO A 50 0.06 4.49 -11.86
C PRO A 50 1.13 5.43 -11.30
N ALA A 51 0.69 6.49 -10.64
CA ALA A 51 1.57 7.46 -9.99
C ALA A 51 1.71 7.16 -8.50
N SER A 52 0.66 6.63 -7.88
CA SER A 52 0.64 6.19 -6.50
C SER A 52 -0.31 5.02 -6.38
N TRP A 53 -0.06 4.10 -5.45
CA TRP A 53 -0.88 2.91 -5.30
C TRP A 53 -0.89 2.38 -3.88
N SER A 54 -1.88 1.54 -3.61
CA SER A 54 -2.03 0.86 -2.34
C SER A 54 -2.62 -0.53 -2.59
N LEU A 55 -2.03 -1.53 -1.98
CA LEU A 55 -2.46 -2.91 -2.09
C LEU A 55 -2.72 -3.49 -0.69
N MET A 56 -3.21 -4.72 -0.66
CA MET A 56 -3.28 -5.47 0.58
C MET A 56 -2.89 -6.92 0.32
N ASP A 57 -2.47 -7.62 1.35
CA ASP A 57 -2.08 -9.01 1.26
C ASP A 57 -3.14 -9.94 1.87
N GLN A 58 -2.83 -11.24 1.90
CA GLN A 58 -3.76 -12.26 2.38
C GLN A 58 -4.08 -12.15 3.88
N THR A 59 -3.31 -11.38 4.63
CA THR A 59 -3.60 -11.14 6.05
C THR A 59 -4.56 -9.98 6.26
N GLY A 60 -4.91 -9.28 5.19
CA GLY A 60 -5.74 -8.08 5.26
C GLY A 60 -4.96 -6.82 5.56
N GLU A 61 -3.63 -6.89 5.61
CA GLU A 61 -2.78 -5.73 5.83
C GLU A 61 -2.66 -4.89 4.57
N ILE A 62 -2.84 -3.57 4.71
CA ILE A 62 -2.56 -2.63 3.62
C ILE A 62 -1.04 -2.52 3.51
N ARG A 63 -0.50 -2.89 2.35
CA ARG A 63 0.95 -2.97 2.11
C ARG A 63 1.33 -2.51 0.72
N MET A 64 2.63 -2.46 0.51
CA MET A 64 3.22 -2.25 -0.81
C MET A 64 2.82 -0.93 -1.45
N GLY A 65 2.34 0.01 -0.63
CA GLY A 65 1.98 1.34 -1.11
C GLY A 65 3.22 2.14 -1.44
N ALA A 66 3.16 2.90 -2.53
CA ALA A 66 4.27 3.76 -2.93
C ALA A 66 3.77 4.86 -3.87
N THR A 67 4.62 5.84 -4.09
CA THR A 67 4.40 6.93 -5.03
C THR A 67 5.65 7.08 -5.86
N LEU A 68 5.49 7.25 -7.17
CA LEU A 68 6.62 7.50 -8.05
C LEU A 68 7.37 8.76 -7.61
N PRO A 69 8.71 8.77 -7.71
CA PRO A 69 9.51 9.90 -7.21
C PRO A 69 9.06 11.27 -7.72
N GLU A 70 8.69 11.36 -8.99
CA GLU A 70 8.27 12.63 -9.61
C GLU A 70 6.95 13.16 -9.05
N TYR A 71 6.18 12.33 -8.37
CA TYR A 71 4.88 12.74 -7.81
C TYR A 71 4.87 12.81 -6.29
N ARG A 72 6.02 12.62 -5.64
CA ARG A 72 6.12 12.69 -4.18
C ARG A 72 5.93 14.12 -3.69
N GLY A 73 5.53 14.25 -2.41
CA GLY A 73 5.32 15.56 -1.80
C GLY A 73 3.97 16.19 -2.11
N ARG A 74 3.05 15.46 -2.73
CA ARG A 74 1.72 15.98 -3.11
C ARG A 74 0.59 15.37 -2.28
N GLY A 75 0.91 14.62 -1.22
CA GLY A 75 -0.09 13.99 -0.38
C GLY A 75 -0.79 12.78 -0.98
N LEU A 76 -0.22 12.17 -2.04
CA LEU A 76 -0.87 11.05 -2.71
C LEU A 76 -0.95 9.80 -1.85
N VAL A 77 0.07 9.52 -1.05
CA VAL A 77 0.06 8.38 -0.13
C VAL A 77 -1.08 8.52 0.88
N SER A 78 -1.24 9.73 1.42
CA SER A 78 -2.32 10.03 2.37
C SER A 78 -3.68 9.78 1.71
N HIS A 79 -3.84 10.24 0.48
CA HIS A 79 -5.07 10.05 -0.27
C HIS A 79 -5.36 8.57 -0.53
N MET A 80 -4.34 7.81 -0.95
CA MET A 80 -4.47 6.38 -1.21
C MET A 80 -4.84 5.60 0.04
N LEU A 81 -4.19 5.90 1.15
CA LEU A 81 -4.47 5.23 2.41
C LEU A 81 -5.90 5.53 2.89
N ALA A 82 -6.35 6.78 2.74
CA ALA A 82 -7.71 7.16 3.10
C ALA A 82 -8.75 6.44 2.24
N VAL A 83 -8.53 6.36 0.93
CA VAL A 83 -9.45 5.68 0.01
C VAL A 83 -9.51 4.19 0.34
N HIS A 84 -8.37 3.56 0.55
CA HIS A 84 -8.30 2.13 0.86
C HIS A 84 -8.98 1.81 2.19
N THR A 85 -8.69 2.60 3.22
CA THR A 85 -9.30 2.43 4.54
C THR A 85 -10.82 2.56 4.47
N ARG A 86 -11.31 3.56 3.74
CA ARG A 86 -12.75 3.77 3.57
C ARG A 86 -13.40 2.58 2.86
N ALA A 87 -12.78 2.09 1.80
CA ALA A 87 -13.31 0.95 1.05
C ALA A 87 -13.39 -0.31 1.91
N LEU A 88 -12.35 -0.59 2.71
CA LEU A 88 -12.36 -1.74 3.60
C LEU A 88 -13.42 -1.60 4.69
N ASN A 89 -13.59 -0.40 5.25
CA ASN A 89 -14.62 -0.15 6.27
C ASN A 89 -16.02 -0.41 5.71
N GLN A 90 -16.27 -0.04 4.45
CA GLN A 90 -17.56 -0.30 3.79
C GLN A 90 -17.82 -1.80 3.62
N LEU A 91 -16.77 -2.59 3.48
CA LEU A 91 -16.86 -4.05 3.38
C LEU A 91 -16.89 -4.74 4.75
N GLY A 92 -16.80 -3.99 5.84
CA GLY A 92 -16.75 -4.56 7.18
C GLY A 92 -15.40 -5.18 7.53
N ILE A 93 -14.37 -4.87 6.78
CA ILE A 93 -13.02 -5.40 6.99
C ILE A 93 -12.20 -4.38 7.76
N PRO A 94 -11.57 -4.75 8.90
CA PRO A 94 -10.69 -3.84 9.62
C PRO A 94 -9.49 -3.44 8.74
N ALA A 95 -9.23 -2.14 8.64
CA ALA A 95 -8.08 -1.64 7.91
C ALA A 95 -6.90 -1.49 8.88
N TYR A 96 -5.77 -2.08 8.53
CA TYR A 96 -4.56 -1.93 9.33
C TYR A 96 -3.33 -2.02 8.45
N ASN A 97 -2.23 -1.49 8.96
CA ASN A 97 -0.95 -1.52 8.29
C ASN A 97 0.17 -1.49 9.33
N HIS A 98 1.35 -1.86 8.89
CA HIS A 98 2.56 -1.72 9.70
C HIS A 98 3.38 -0.56 9.17
N THR A 99 3.97 0.20 10.08
CA THR A 99 4.80 1.35 9.75
C THR A 99 6.10 1.24 10.51
N ASP A 100 7.22 1.40 9.81
CA ASP A 100 8.52 1.46 10.46
C ASP A 100 8.52 2.61 11.48
N LYS A 101 9.02 2.36 12.69
CA LYS A 101 9.10 3.38 13.74
C LYS A 101 9.93 4.58 13.31
N ALA A 102 10.87 4.40 12.40
CA ALA A 102 11.67 5.48 11.85
C ALA A 102 10.92 6.30 10.79
N ASN A 103 9.82 5.81 10.26
CA ASN A 103 9.06 6.49 9.22
C ASN A 103 8.02 7.42 9.84
N ARG A 104 8.48 8.62 10.26
CA ARG A 104 7.62 9.60 10.92
C ARG A 104 6.57 10.19 9.99
N ILE A 105 6.86 10.25 8.69
CA ILE A 105 5.91 10.80 7.71
C ILE A 105 4.66 9.93 7.65
N ILE A 106 4.83 8.62 7.54
CA ILE A 106 3.69 7.68 7.49
C ILE A 106 2.95 7.64 8.83
N GLN A 107 3.68 7.72 9.96
CA GLN A 107 3.04 7.78 11.29
C GLN A 107 2.17 9.02 11.41
N ARG A 108 2.65 10.17 10.92
CA ARG A 108 1.88 11.42 10.93
C ARG A 108 0.63 11.30 10.06
N ILE A 109 0.74 10.68 8.90
CA ILE A 109 -0.40 10.45 8.00
C ILE A 109 -1.43 9.55 8.70
N GLY A 110 -0.98 8.46 9.32
CA GLY A 110 -1.86 7.58 10.06
C GLY A 110 -2.60 8.31 11.19
N HIS A 111 -1.89 9.15 11.92
CA HIS A 111 -2.50 9.95 12.99
C HIS A 111 -3.57 10.90 12.43
N LYS A 112 -3.28 11.58 11.33
CA LYS A 112 -4.25 12.45 10.65
C LYS A 112 -5.50 11.69 10.23
N LEU A 113 -5.36 10.45 9.80
CA LEU A 113 -6.47 9.60 9.38
C LEU A 113 -7.13 8.86 10.54
N ARG A 114 -6.77 9.22 11.78
CA ARG A 114 -7.31 8.62 13.01
C ARG A 114 -7.02 7.12 13.14
N HIS A 115 -5.90 6.66 12.59
CA HIS A 115 -5.42 5.32 12.84
C HIS A 115 -4.90 5.23 14.27
N ILE A 116 -5.26 4.14 14.95
CA ILE A 116 -4.83 3.93 16.33
C ILE A 116 -3.57 3.06 16.32
N ALA A 117 -2.52 3.56 16.95
CA ALA A 117 -1.29 2.76 17.11
C ALA A 117 -1.52 1.69 18.17
N ILE A 118 -1.07 0.47 17.88
CA ILE A 118 -1.11 -0.60 18.86
C ILE A 118 -0.10 -0.28 19.96
N PRO A 119 -0.52 -0.28 21.25
CA PRO A 119 0.34 0.24 22.35
C PRO A 119 1.71 -0.42 22.47
N ARG A 120 1.84 -1.70 22.14
CA ARG A 120 3.12 -2.39 22.20
C ARG A 120 3.98 -2.21 20.97
N GLY A 121 3.45 -1.47 19.99
CA GLY A 121 4.11 -1.25 18.73
C GLY A 121 4.25 -2.54 17.90
N TRP A 122 5.03 -2.45 16.87
CA TRP A 122 5.29 -3.56 15.98
C TRP A 122 6.75 -3.96 16.12
N ASN A 123 6.96 -5.21 16.49
CA ASN A 123 8.28 -5.80 16.49
C ASN A 123 8.41 -6.66 15.25
N GLN A 124 9.46 -6.41 14.46
CA GLN A 124 9.68 -7.21 13.30
C GLN A 124 10.21 -8.58 13.71
N TRP A 125 9.35 -9.56 13.62
CA TRP A 125 9.73 -10.95 13.78
C TRP A 125 9.94 -11.54 12.41
N THR A 126 11.09 -12.15 12.20
CA THR A 126 11.25 -12.99 11.02
C THR A 126 10.53 -14.30 11.30
N CYS A 127 9.33 -14.42 10.77
CA CYS A 127 8.58 -15.65 10.92
C CYS A 127 9.19 -16.71 10.02
N VAL A 128 9.82 -17.69 10.64
CA VAL A 128 10.30 -18.86 9.91
C VAL A 128 9.20 -19.89 9.97
N PRO A 129 8.75 -20.43 8.84
CA PRO A 129 7.78 -21.51 8.87
C PRO A 129 8.30 -22.68 9.68
N LEU A 130 7.47 -23.17 10.58
CA LEU A 130 7.83 -24.34 11.39
C LEU A 130 7.87 -25.59 10.53
#